data_1ddb4d4e73024911ecad7236ebd808cd
#
_entry.id   1ddb4d4e73024911ecad7236ebd808cd
#
_cell.length_a   1.000
_cell.length_b   1.000
_cell.length_c   1.000
_cell.angle_alpha   90.00
_cell.angle_beta   90.00
_cell.angle_gamma   90.00
#
_symmetry.space_group_name_H-M   'P 1'
#
loop_
_entity.id
_entity.type
_entity.pdbx_description
1 polymer ?
#
loop_
_entity_poly.entity_id
_entity_poly.type
_entity_poly.pdbx_seq_one_letter_code
_entity_poly.pdbx_strand_id
1 'polypeptide(L)'
;MIDKLKIALIPGDGIGMEVMPEGVRVLEAAASKYNLSLDWQEFDWSCETYLKTGAMMPEDGMDQLRPCDAVYLGAVGFPTVADHVSLWGLLIPIRREFDQYVNLRPVRLFDGIPCPLANKKPGDIDFYVCLLYTSPSPRDS
;
A
#
# COMPACT_ATOMS: atom_id res chain seq x y z
N MET A 1 -16.33 9.02 -19.14
CA MET A 1 -16.16 9.50 -17.75
C MET A 1 -16.15 8.27 -16.87
N ILE A 2 -15.18 8.12 -16.00
CA ILE A 2 -15.17 7.02 -15.02
C ILE A 2 -16.05 7.50 -13.87
N ASP A 3 -17.30 7.02 -13.83
CA ASP A 3 -18.26 7.49 -12.83
C ASP A 3 -18.17 6.68 -11.52
N LYS A 4 -17.55 5.50 -11.56
CA LYS A 4 -17.39 4.61 -10.41
C LYS A 4 -16.03 3.89 -10.48
N LEU A 5 -15.26 3.97 -9.38
CA LEU A 5 -13.97 3.29 -9.24
C LEU A 5 -14.10 2.16 -8.22
N LYS A 6 -13.71 0.97 -8.59
CA LYS A 6 -13.65 -0.18 -7.69
C LYS A 6 -12.27 -0.27 -7.05
N ILE A 7 -12.21 -0.17 -5.73
CA ILE A 7 -10.95 -0.10 -4.98
C ILE A 7 -10.86 -1.29 -4.03
N ALA A 8 -9.81 -2.08 -4.18
CA ALA A 8 -9.45 -3.09 -3.20
C ALA A 8 -8.84 -2.42 -1.96
N LEU A 9 -9.44 -2.60 -0.80
CA LEU A 9 -8.98 -2.10 0.48
C LEU A 9 -8.33 -3.23 1.26
N ILE A 10 -7.04 -3.11 1.55
CA ILE A 10 -6.27 -4.09 2.32
C ILE A 10 -5.65 -3.36 3.51
N PRO A 11 -6.31 -3.29 4.68
CA PRO A 11 -5.78 -2.58 5.84
C PRO A 11 -4.45 -3.14 6.36
N GLY A 12 -4.30 -4.46 6.34
CA GLY A 12 -3.12 -5.16 6.85
C GLY A 12 -3.11 -5.26 8.36
N ASP A 13 -1.96 -4.96 8.96
CA ASP A 13 -1.69 -5.17 10.39
C ASP A 13 -1.46 -3.85 11.14
N GLY A 14 -1.63 -3.88 12.47
CA GLY A 14 -1.18 -2.84 13.39
C GLY A 14 -1.61 -1.43 12.99
N ILE A 15 -0.65 -0.57 12.68
CA ILE A 15 -0.90 0.83 12.28
C ILE A 15 -1.80 0.94 11.03
N GLY A 16 -1.80 -0.07 10.16
CA GLY A 16 -2.69 -0.11 9.00
C GLY A 16 -4.15 -0.03 9.39
N MET A 17 -4.55 -0.74 10.44
CA MET A 17 -5.91 -0.73 10.97
C MET A 17 -6.33 0.63 11.52
N GLU A 18 -5.38 1.45 11.95
CA GLU A 18 -5.64 2.79 12.49
C GLU A 18 -5.68 3.86 11.39
N VAL A 19 -4.73 3.82 10.45
CA VAL A 19 -4.57 4.89 9.45
C VAL A 19 -5.49 4.71 8.24
N MET A 20 -5.84 3.48 7.87
CA MET A 20 -6.64 3.22 6.68
C MET A 20 -8.05 3.80 6.75
N PRO A 21 -8.80 3.73 7.86
CA PRO A 21 -10.09 4.38 7.97
C PRO A 21 -10.02 5.89 7.74
N GLU A 22 -8.97 6.56 8.25
CA GLU A 22 -8.77 8.00 8.04
C GLU A 22 -8.44 8.31 6.57
N GLY A 23 -7.64 7.49 5.93
CA GLY A 23 -7.37 7.60 4.51
C GLY A 23 -8.62 7.42 3.64
N VAL A 24 -9.47 6.44 3.96
CA VAL A 24 -10.76 6.24 3.30
C VAL A 24 -11.65 7.48 3.44
N ARG A 25 -11.76 8.05 4.64
CA ARG A 25 -12.53 9.29 4.88
C ARG A 25 -12.06 10.44 4.00
N VAL A 26 -10.73 10.61 3.85
CA VAL A 26 -10.16 11.66 3.00
C VAL A 26 -10.48 11.40 1.53
N LEU A 27 -10.33 10.15 1.07
CA LEU A 27 -10.63 9.77 -0.31
C LEU A 27 -12.11 9.95 -0.64
N GLU A 28 -13.02 9.60 0.26
CA GLU A 28 -14.46 9.80 0.08
C GLU A 28 -14.84 11.28 0.03
N ALA A 29 -14.24 12.09 0.89
CA ALA A 29 -14.46 13.54 0.86
C ALA A 29 -13.98 14.16 -0.46
N ALA A 30 -12.83 13.71 -0.96
CA ALA A 30 -12.31 14.13 -2.26
C ALA A 30 -13.20 13.65 -3.41
N ALA A 31 -13.61 12.39 -3.40
CA ALA A 31 -14.50 11.81 -4.41
C ALA A 31 -15.83 12.55 -4.49
N SER A 32 -16.44 12.84 -3.34
CA SER A 32 -17.66 13.65 -3.26
C SER A 32 -17.49 15.03 -3.89
N LYS A 33 -16.36 15.69 -3.64
CA LYS A 33 -16.05 17.00 -4.22
C LYS A 33 -15.94 16.98 -5.74
N TYR A 34 -15.49 15.88 -6.32
CA TYR A 34 -15.28 15.74 -7.75
C TYR A 34 -16.34 14.88 -8.46
N ASN A 35 -17.44 14.56 -7.76
CA ASN A 35 -18.54 13.73 -8.27
C ASN A 35 -18.05 12.34 -8.75
N LEU A 36 -17.11 11.75 -8.04
CA LEU A 36 -16.68 10.38 -8.24
C LEU A 36 -17.36 9.46 -7.23
N SER A 37 -17.60 8.21 -7.60
CA SER A 37 -18.08 7.17 -6.71
C SER A 37 -16.98 6.14 -6.46
N LEU A 38 -16.70 5.85 -5.21
CA LEU A 38 -15.75 4.81 -4.81
C LEU A 38 -16.52 3.58 -4.33
N ASP A 39 -16.15 2.42 -4.85
CA ASP A 39 -16.71 1.12 -4.48
C ASP A 39 -15.60 0.33 -3.77
N TRP A 40 -15.70 0.26 -2.46
CA TRP A 40 -14.70 -0.37 -1.63
C TRP A 40 -14.96 -1.87 -1.51
N GLN A 41 -13.97 -2.68 -1.88
CA GLN A 41 -13.94 -4.11 -1.61
C GLN A 41 -12.83 -4.38 -0.60
N GLU A 42 -13.22 -4.69 0.63
CA GLU A 42 -12.27 -4.96 1.72
C GLU A 42 -11.80 -6.41 1.70
N PHE A 43 -10.49 -6.59 1.94
CA PHE A 43 -9.82 -7.88 2.03
C PHE A 43 -9.06 -7.97 3.35
N ASP A 44 -9.39 -8.98 4.14
CA ASP A 44 -8.70 -9.30 5.41
C ASP A 44 -7.42 -10.11 5.14
N TRP A 45 -6.47 -9.49 4.44
CA TRP A 45 -5.17 -10.08 4.12
C TRP A 45 -4.08 -9.43 4.96
N SER A 46 -3.57 -10.21 5.92
CA SER A 46 -2.68 -9.69 6.96
C SER A 46 -1.80 -10.80 7.53
N CYS A 47 -0.79 -10.43 8.31
CA CYS A 47 -0.01 -11.39 9.09
C CYS A 47 -0.88 -12.10 10.12
N GLU A 48 -1.90 -11.43 10.66
CA GLU A 48 -2.85 -12.05 11.59
C GLU A 48 -3.65 -13.16 10.90
N THR A 49 -4.10 -12.93 9.66
CA THR A 49 -4.75 -13.94 8.83
C THR A 49 -3.79 -15.08 8.50
N TYR A 50 -2.53 -14.77 8.20
CA TYR A 50 -1.50 -15.79 8.00
C TYR A 50 -1.33 -16.70 9.21
N LEU A 51 -1.29 -16.15 10.43
CA LEU A 51 -1.17 -16.94 11.66
C LEU A 51 -2.37 -17.89 11.88
N LYS A 52 -3.55 -17.54 11.37
CA LYS A 52 -4.77 -18.36 11.48
C LYS A 52 -4.90 -19.41 10.37
N THR A 53 -4.48 -19.07 9.15
CA THR A 53 -4.77 -19.86 7.94
C THR A 53 -3.54 -20.47 7.27
N GLY A 54 -2.35 -19.97 7.59
CA GLY A 54 -1.08 -20.35 6.94
C GLY A 54 -0.79 -19.62 5.62
N ALA A 55 -1.65 -18.70 5.19
CA ALA A 55 -1.46 -17.92 3.97
C ALA A 55 -1.75 -16.44 4.19
N MET A 56 -0.99 -15.55 3.55
CA MET A 56 -1.19 -14.10 3.62
C MET A 56 -2.41 -13.64 2.80
N MET A 57 -2.70 -14.35 1.72
CA MET A 57 -3.88 -14.20 0.86
C MET A 57 -4.27 -15.58 0.31
N PRO A 58 -5.52 -15.79 -0.13
CA PRO A 58 -5.94 -17.05 -0.75
C PRO A 58 -5.26 -17.26 -2.10
N GLU A 59 -5.27 -18.50 -2.60
CA GLU A 59 -4.65 -18.87 -3.90
C GLU A 59 -5.21 -18.06 -5.08
N ASP A 60 -6.50 -17.74 -5.06
CA ASP A 60 -7.18 -16.92 -6.05
C ASP A 60 -7.12 -15.40 -5.75
N GLY A 61 -6.32 -14.99 -4.77
CA GLY A 61 -6.25 -13.59 -4.32
C GLY A 61 -5.95 -12.61 -5.45
N MET A 62 -5.06 -12.97 -6.37
CA MET A 62 -4.76 -12.12 -7.53
C MET A 62 -5.96 -11.97 -8.47
N ASP A 63 -6.74 -13.04 -8.68
CA ASP A 63 -7.94 -12.98 -9.51
C ASP A 63 -9.05 -12.14 -8.86
N GLN A 64 -9.10 -12.11 -7.52
CA GLN A 64 -10.00 -11.24 -6.77
C GLN A 64 -9.63 -9.75 -6.91
N LEU A 65 -8.34 -9.42 -7.07
CA LEU A 65 -7.86 -8.05 -7.26
C LEU A 65 -8.01 -7.55 -8.71
N ARG A 66 -7.96 -8.44 -9.72
CA ARG A 66 -8.00 -8.07 -11.15
C ARG A 66 -9.17 -7.16 -11.54
N PRO A 67 -10.39 -7.33 -11.01
CA PRO A 67 -11.51 -6.45 -11.36
C PRO A 67 -11.47 -5.09 -10.67
N CYS A 68 -10.47 -4.81 -9.82
CA CYS A 68 -10.33 -3.54 -9.13
C CYS A 68 -9.49 -2.55 -9.96
N ASP A 69 -9.89 -1.29 -9.99
CA ASP A 69 -9.16 -0.21 -10.65
C ASP A 69 -7.90 0.22 -9.89
N ALA A 70 -7.91 0.04 -8.56
CA ALA A 70 -6.79 0.34 -7.69
C ALA A 70 -6.76 -0.57 -6.46
N VAL A 71 -5.57 -0.71 -5.87
CA VAL A 71 -5.36 -1.36 -4.57
C VAL A 71 -4.90 -0.31 -3.58
N TYR A 72 -5.68 -0.13 -2.52
CA TYR A 72 -5.33 0.72 -1.40
C TYR A 72 -4.85 -0.15 -0.24
N LEU A 73 -3.53 -0.23 -0.08
CA LEU A 73 -2.84 -1.09 0.86
C LEU A 73 -2.33 -0.28 2.05
N GLY A 74 -2.64 -0.75 3.25
CA GLY A 74 -2.14 -0.20 4.50
C GLY A 74 -0.74 -0.69 4.85
N ALA A 75 -0.54 -1.06 6.10
CA ALA A 75 0.72 -1.57 6.60
C ALA A 75 0.64 -3.08 6.82
N VAL A 76 1.67 -3.81 6.40
CA VAL A 76 1.74 -5.26 6.59
C VAL A 76 3.02 -5.59 7.32
N GLY A 77 2.89 -6.25 8.45
CA GLY A 77 4.00 -6.69 9.29
C GLY A 77 3.54 -7.01 10.70
N PHE A 78 4.08 -8.07 11.28
CA PHE A 78 3.75 -8.50 12.62
C PHE A 78 5.00 -9.05 13.32
N PRO A 79 5.25 -8.75 14.63
CA PRO A 79 6.50 -9.11 15.30
C PRO A 79 6.87 -10.59 15.27
N THR A 80 5.88 -11.48 15.19
CA THR A 80 6.07 -12.93 15.17
C THR A 80 6.06 -13.55 13.77
N VAL A 81 5.84 -12.74 12.72
CA VAL A 81 5.85 -13.19 11.33
C VAL A 81 7.09 -12.62 10.65
N ALA A 82 7.91 -13.50 10.10
CA ALA A 82 9.13 -13.08 9.43
C ALA A 82 8.84 -12.20 8.19
N ASP A 83 9.62 -11.14 7.98
CA ASP A 83 9.42 -10.17 6.90
C ASP A 83 9.30 -10.82 5.51
N HIS A 84 10.06 -11.88 5.27
CA HIS A 84 9.97 -12.57 3.98
C HIS A 84 8.60 -13.20 3.72
N VAL A 85 7.87 -13.60 4.76
CA VAL A 85 6.51 -14.16 4.63
C VAL A 85 5.53 -13.09 4.17
N SER A 86 5.50 -11.95 4.84
CA SER A 86 4.61 -10.85 4.49
C SER A 86 4.95 -10.23 3.13
N LEU A 87 6.24 -10.10 2.81
CA LEU A 87 6.71 -9.55 1.53
C LEU A 87 6.37 -10.47 0.36
N TRP A 88 6.76 -11.75 0.44
CA TRP A 88 6.56 -12.72 -0.65
C TRP A 88 5.15 -13.32 -0.68
N GLY A 89 4.43 -13.29 0.44
CA GLY A 89 3.05 -13.79 0.51
C GLY A 89 2.00 -12.78 0.06
N LEU A 90 2.32 -11.47 0.00
CA LEU A 90 1.32 -10.45 -0.34
C LEU A 90 1.89 -9.33 -1.22
N LEU A 91 2.88 -8.58 -0.73
CA LEU A 91 3.32 -7.33 -1.39
C LEU A 91 3.98 -7.56 -2.75
N ILE A 92 4.92 -8.50 -2.81
CA ILE A 92 5.68 -8.78 -4.03
C ILE A 92 4.82 -9.43 -5.12
N PRO A 93 3.97 -10.43 -4.83
CA PRO A 93 3.04 -10.97 -5.82
C PRO A 93 2.16 -9.89 -6.45
N ILE A 94 1.53 -9.02 -5.66
CA ILE A 94 0.69 -7.93 -6.17
C ILE A 94 1.48 -7.04 -7.14
N ARG A 95 2.69 -6.62 -6.76
CA ARG A 95 3.52 -5.76 -7.60
C ARG A 95 3.96 -6.43 -8.90
N ARG A 96 4.33 -7.70 -8.84
CA ARG A 96 4.81 -8.46 -10.00
C ARG A 96 3.70 -8.79 -10.98
N GLU A 97 2.58 -9.32 -10.49
CA GLU A 97 1.45 -9.71 -11.33
C GLU A 97 0.77 -8.53 -12.03
N PHE A 98 0.81 -7.33 -11.43
CA PHE A 98 0.27 -6.12 -12.03
C PHE A 98 1.32 -5.21 -12.67
N ASP A 99 2.56 -5.71 -12.90
CA ASP A 99 3.65 -4.96 -13.50
C ASP A 99 3.87 -3.56 -12.86
N GLN A 100 3.72 -3.48 -11.55
CA GLN A 100 3.91 -2.24 -10.79
C GLN A 100 5.41 -1.95 -10.61
N TYR A 101 6.10 -1.65 -11.68
CA TYR A 101 7.55 -1.44 -11.71
C TYR A 101 8.01 -0.10 -11.11
N VAL A 102 7.11 0.86 -10.97
CA VAL A 102 7.39 2.15 -10.32
C VAL A 102 6.89 2.15 -8.89
N ASN A 103 7.79 2.41 -7.94
CA ASN A 103 7.44 2.67 -6.55
C ASN A 103 7.88 4.11 -6.21
N LEU A 104 6.93 5.03 -6.28
CA LEU A 104 7.15 6.44 -6.03
C LEU A 104 6.89 6.76 -4.56
N ARG A 105 7.93 7.20 -3.84
CA ARG A 105 7.87 7.54 -2.42
C ARG A 105 8.06 9.02 -2.20
N PRO A 106 7.01 9.80 -1.89
CA PRO A 106 7.17 11.17 -1.46
C PRO A 106 7.81 11.21 -0.06
N VAL A 107 8.79 12.08 0.12
CA VAL A 107 9.47 12.30 1.40
C VAL A 107 9.39 13.79 1.71
N ARG A 108 8.69 14.13 2.78
CA ARG A 108 8.50 15.51 3.21
C ARG A 108 8.58 15.63 4.74
N LEU A 109 9.30 16.61 5.20
CA LEU A 109 9.32 16.95 6.63
C LEU A 109 8.15 17.89 6.96
N PHE A 110 7.25 17.43 7.81
CA PHE A 110 6.09 18.21 8.27
C PHE A 110 6.40 18.98 9.56
N ASP A 111 5.64 20.05 9.79
CA ASP A 111 5.68 20.78 11.05
C ASP A 111 5.32 19.89 12.24
N GLY A 112 6.05 20.03 13.35
CA GLY A 112 5.80 19.28 14.56
C GLY A 112 6.35 17.85 14.57
N ILE A 113 6.91 17.36 13.45
CA ILE A 113 7.52 16.03 13.37
C ILE A 113 9.04 16.14 13.60
N PRO A 114 9.60 15.42 14.58
CA PRO A 114 11.04 15.40 14.82
C PRO A 114 11.77 14.79 13.63
N CYS A 115 12.82 15.47 13.17
CA CYS A 115 13.68 14.97 12.11
C CYS A 115 14.89 14.24 12.71
N PRO A 116 15.26 13.05 12.23
CA PRO A 116 16.49 12.35 12.67
C PRO A 116 17.76 13.06 12.19
N LEU A 117 17.68 13.92 11.17
CA LEU A 117 18.80 14.73 10.69
C LEU A 117 18.90 16.03 11.48
N ALA A 118 20.09 16.36 11.93
CA ALA A 118 20.35 17.57 12.72
C ALA A 118 20.02 18.84 11.91
N ASN A 119 19.48 19.84 12.60
CA ASN A 119 19.23 21.18 12.08
C ASN A 119 18.33 21.27 10.83
N LYS A 120 17.45 20.29 10.63
CA LYS A 120 16.45 20.31 9.55
C LYS A 120 15.12 20.86 10.06
N LYS A 121 14.48 21.65 9.21
CA LYS A 121 13.17 22.26 9.44
C LYS A 121 12.23 21.95 8.28
N PRO A 122 10.91 22.12 8.45
CA PRO A 122 9.94 21.99 7.37
C PRO A 122 10.35 22.81 6.14
N GLY A 123 10.28 22.19 4.96
CA GLY A 123 10.74 22.73 3.69
C GLY A 123 12.19 22.38 3.31
N ASP A 124 13.05 21.97 4.25
CA ASP A 124 14.41 21.52 3.93
C ASP A 124 14.44 20.09 3.31
N ILE A 125 13.38 19.32 3.54
CA ILE A 125 13.21 17.98 3.01
C ILE A 125 11.87 17.94 2.27
N ASP A 126 11.92 17.89 0.95
CA ASP A 126 10.77 17.73 0.06
C ASP A 126 11.27 17.16 -1.28
N PHE A 127 11.23 15.84 -1.42
CA PHE A 127 11.70 15.15 -2.62
C PHE A 127 10.96 13.82 -2.82
N TYR A 128 11.19 13.19 -3.97
CA TYR A 128 10.65 11.87 -4.29
C TYR A 128 11.78 10.86 -4.48
N VAL A 129 11.60 9.66 -3.91
CA VAL A 129 12.42 8.50 -4.21
C VAL A 129 11.62 7.59 -5.13
N CYS A 130 12.14 7.32 -6.32
CA CYS A 130 11.54 6.40 -7.28
C CYS A 130 12.36 5.11 -7.30
N LEU A 131 11.76 4.01 -6.84
CA LEU A 131 12.34 2.68 -6.91
C LEU A 131 11.76 1.94 -8.11
N LEU A 132 12.63 1.25 -8.87
CA LEU A 132 12.23 0.42 -10.01
C LEU A 132 12.45 -1.05 -9.64
N TYR A 133 11.39 -1.86 -9.67
CA TYR A 133 11.44 -3.26 -9.21
C TYR A 133 11.64 -4.30 -10.31
N THR A 134 11.42 -3.95 -11.56
CA THR A 134 11.40 -4.91 -12.69
C THR A 134 12.41 -4.62 -13.77
N SER A 135 13.19 -3.54 -13.67
CA SER A 135 14.31 -3.33 -14.57
C SER A 135 15.44 -4.29 -14.16
N PRO A 136 15.90 -5.18 -15.05
CA PRO A 136 17.08 -5.98 -14.75
C PRO A 136 18.23 -5.01 -14.43
N SER A 137 18.84 -5.19 -13.28
CA SER A 137 20.05 -4.46 -12.93
C SER A 137 21.14 -4.80 -13.97
N PRO A 138 21.96 -3.83 -14.41
CA PRO A 138 23.12 -4.13 -15.25
C PRO A 138 24.09 -5.17 -14.65
N ARG A 139 23.86 -5.55 -13.38
CA ARG A 139 24.64 -6.59 -12.68
C ARG A 139 24.03 -8.00 -12.81
N ASP A 140 22.82 -8.12 -13.36
CA ASP A 140 22.10 -9.40 -13.52
C ASP A 140 22.23 -9.95 -14.95
N SER A 141 23.09 -9.35 -15.78
CA SER A 141 23.41 -9.76 -17.14
C SER A 141 24.79 -10.39 -17.23
#